data_8ca394d2d2f4bde4acb572cdd93d4ac2
#
_entry.id   8ca394d2d2f4bde4acb572cdd93d4ac2
#
_cell.length_a   1.000
_cell.length_b   1.000
_cell.length_c   1.000
_cell.angle_alpha   90.00
_cell.angle_beta   90.00
_cell.angle_gamma   90.00
#
_symmetry.space_group_name_H-M   'P 1'
#
loop_
_entity.id
_entity.type
_entity.pdbx_description
1 polymer ?
#
loop_
_entity_poly.entity_id
_entity_poly.type
_entity_poly.pdbx_seq_one_letter_code
_entity_poly.pdbx_strand_id
1 'polypeptide(L)'
;MPIRRLKNIETGEEQITVAFKRDGYWTEITVPKIDIVTSRAITNLARFGVQVNSENARLLVKYLADVEMYNADMIDIQHSTSKLGWHGNVFVPYDLSIVFDGEYRFKTLFQSIQESGDYFKWVTLAKQLRSCGRLEPRIAL
;
A
#
# COMPACT_ATOMS: atom_id res chain seq x y z
N MET A 1 10.64 -13.64 7.63
CA MET A 1 11.42 -12.42 7.92
C MET A 1 10.70 -11.18 7.40
N PRO A 2 10.76 -10.04 8.04
CA PRO A 2 10.22 -8.79 7.51
C PRO A 2 11.05 -8.33 6.30
N ILE A 3 10.36 -7.92 5.22
CA ILE A 3 11.02 -7.53 3.96
C ILE A 3 10.63 -6.13 3.49
N ARG A 4 9.48 -5.63 3.92
CA ARG A 4 8.96 -4.34 3.49
C ARG A 4 8.05 -3.74 4.56
N ARG A 5 8.07 -2.42 4.69
CA ARG A 5 7.14 -1.65 5.52
C ARG A 5 6.28 -0.77 4.62
N LEU A 6 4.99 -0.80 4.82
CA LEU A 6 4.05 0.11 4.18
C LEU A 6 3.59 1.13 5.21
N LYS A 7 3.70 2.40 4.89
CA LYS A 7 3.23 3.48 5.74
C LYS A 7 2.12 4.24 5.02
N ASN A 8 0.93 4.20 5.59
CA ASN A 8 -0.19 4.94 5.04
C ASN A 8 0.02 6.44 5.23
N ILE A 9 -0.05 7.19 4.12
CA ILE A 9 0.23 8.63 4.10
C ILE A 9 -0.86 9.47 4.77
N GLU A 10 -2.05 8.93 4.94
CA GLU A 10 -3.20 9.63 5.51
C GLU A 10 -3.37 9.35 6.98
N THR A 11 -3.33 8.08 7.37
CA THR A 11 -3.56 7.65 8.75
C THR A 11 -2.27 7.55 9.55
N GLY A 12 -1.12 7.40 8.87
CA GLY A 12 0.17 7.10 9.51
C GLY A 12 0.30 5.65 9.99
N GLU A 13 -0.70 4.82 9.77
CA GLU A 13 -0.66 3.41 10.14
C GLU A 13 0.40 2.66 9.35
N GLU A 14 1.05 1.72 10.03
CA GLU A 14 2.07 0.87 9.41
C GLU A 14 1.56 -0.56 9.22
N GLN A 15 1.84 -1.09 8.03
CA GLN A 15 1.74 -2.51 7.72
C GLN A 15 3.14 -3.06 7.46
N ILE A 16 3.32 -4.33 7.69
CA ILE A 16 4.59 -5.01 7.44
C ILE A 16 4.37 -6.21 6.53
N THR A 17 5.23 -6.36 5.54
CA THR A 17 5.26 -7.55 4.69
C THR A 17 6.28 -8.51 5.25
N VAL A 18 5.83 -9.71 5.56
CA VAL A 18 6.64 -10.79 6.11
C VAL A 18 6.74 -11.90 5.07
N ALA A 19 7.97 -12.26 4.72
CA ALA A 19 8.25 -13.43 3.90
C ALA A 19 8.56 -14.65 4.77
N PHE A 20 7.97 -15.79 4.41
CA PHE A 20 8.22 -17.07 5.04
C PHE A 20 8.24 -18.18 4.00
N LYS A 21 8.92 -19.28 4.32
CA LYS A 21 9.02 -20.43 3.43
C LYS A 21 8.05 -21.53 3.89
N ARG A 22 7.23 -22.01 2.95
CA ARG A 22 6.34 -23.13 3.17
C ARG A 22 6.33 -24.04 1.94
N ASP A 23 6.35 -25.34 2.15
CA ASP A 23 6.31 -26.37 1.09
C ASP A 23 7.35 -26.14 -0.03
N GLY A 24 8.52 -25.59 0.33
CA GLY A 24 9.60 -25.28 -0.60
C GLY A 24 9.49 -23.91 -1.30
N TYR A 25 8.38 -23.19 -1.17
CA TYR A 25 8.16 -21.90 -1.80
C TYR A 25 8.19 -20.74 -0.80
N TRP A 26 8.69 -19.58 -1.26
CA TRP A 26 8.60 -18.34 -0.52
C TRP A 26 7.22 -17.73 -0.71
N THR A 27 6.60 -17.38 0.39
CA THR A 27 5.28 -16.73 0.44
C THR A 27 5.41 -15.42 1.20
N GLU A 28 4.73 -14.40 0.73
CA GLU A 28 4.70 -13.08 1.35
C GLU A 28 3.29 -12.78 1.84
N ILE A 29 3.20 -12.22 3.03
CA ILE A 29 1.95 -11.70 3.58
C ILE A 29 2.17 -10.28 4.09
N THR A 30 1.21 -9.41 3.85
CA THR A 30 1.18 -8.06 4.41
C THR A 30 0.12 -8.00 5.49
N VAL A 31 0.53 -7.59 6.68
CA VAL A 31 -0.34 -7.53 7.86
C VAL A 31 -0.12 -6.21 8.61
N PRO A 32 -1.12 -5.72 9.34
CA PRO A 32 -0.93 -4.58 10.22
C PRO A 32 0.21 -4.82 11.20
N LYS A 33 1.01 -3.80 11.46
CA LYS A 33 2.14 -3.90 12.41
C LYS A 33 1.71 -4.40 13.78
N ILE A 34 0.51 -4.06 14.22
CA ILE A 34 -0.05 -4.49 15.49
C ILE A 34 -0.17 -6.02 15.62
N ASP A 35 -0.35 -6.72 14.49
CA ASP A 35 -0.54 -8.17 14.49
C ASP A 35 0.75 -8.95 14.75
N ILE A 36 1.90 -8.31 14.67
CA ILE A 36 3.21 -8.96 14.91
C ILE A 36 3.90 -8.54 16.21
N VAL A 37 3.34 -7.58 16.94
CA VAL A 37 4.00 -7.05 18.15
C VAL A 37 3.59 -7.74 19.45
N THR A 38 2.53 -8.53 19.44
CA THR A 38 2.08 -9.27 20.61
C THR A 38 1.98 -10.77 20.36
N SER A 39 2.29 -11.57 21.37
CA SER A 39 2.21 -13.03 21.28
C SER A 39 0.80 -13.54 20.99
N ARG A 40 -0.23 -12.81 21.38
CA ARG A 40 -1.63 -13.16 21.12
C ARG A 40 -2.01 -12.88 19.65
N ALA A 41 -1.65 -11.72 19.15
CA ALA A 41 -2.03 -11.33 17.79
C ALA A 41 -1.27 -12.12 16.73
N ILE A 42 0.03 -12.42 16.97
CA ILE A 42 0.86 -13.10 15.99
C ILE A 42 0.37 -14.52 15.68
N THR A 43 -0.37 -15.16 16.57
CA THR A 43 -0.96 -16.48 16.32
C THR A 43 -1.98 -16.46 15.19
N ASN A 44 -2.58 -15.30 14.88
CA ASN A 44 -3.49 -15.13 13.75
C ASN A 44 -2.79 -15.36 12.39
N LEU A 45 -1.47 -15.22 12.33
CA LEU A 45 -0.70 -15.49 11.11
C LEU A 45 -0.74 -16.97 10.70
N ALA A 46 -1.13 -17.85 11.61
CA ALA A 46 -1.32 -19.27 11.30
C ALA A 46 -2.34 -19.49 10.17
N ARG A 47 -3.35 -18.63 10.04
CA ARG A 47 -4.34 -18.69 8.96
C ARG A 47 -3.72 -18.51 7.56
N PHE A 48 -2.58 -17.85 7.47
CA PHE A 48 -1.83 -17.66 6.22
C PHE A 48 -0.76 -18.74 6.00
N GLY A 49 -0.64 -19.69 6.94
CA GLY A 49 0.30 -20.79 6.84
C GLY A 49 1.64 -20.53 7.54
N VAL A 50 1.78 -19.45 8.28
CA VAL A 50 2.94 -19.24 9.14
C VAL A 50 2.90 -20.26 10.29
N GLN A 51 4.01 -20.93 10.54
CA GLN A 51 4.10 -21.92 11.62
C GLN A 51 4.26 -21.21 12.97
N VAL A 52 3.16 -20.79 13.53
CA VAL A 52 3.07 -20.13 14.83
C VAL A 52 1.98 -20.77 15.68
N ASN A 53 2.28 -20.94 16.95
CA ASN A 53 1.35 -21.42 17.98
C ASN A 53 1.59 -20.66 19.30
N SER A 54 0.81 -20.95 20.32
CA SER A 54 0.92 -20.28 21.62
C SER A 54 2.28 -20.47 22.32
N GLU A 55 2.99 -21.54 22.00
CA GLU A 55 4.29 -21.85 22.61
C GLU A 55 5.43 -21.06 21.98
N ASN A 56 5.46 -20.96 20.64
CA ASN A 56 6.52 -20.29 19.91
C ASN A 56 6.21 -18.82 19.58
N ALA A 57 5.00 -18.35 19.82
CA ALA A 57 4.56 -16.98 19.50
C ALA A 57 5.49 -15.91 20.07
N ARG A 58 5.90 -16.05 21.33
CA ARG A 58 6.81 -15.07 21.98
C ARG A 58 8.17 -15.01 21.29
N LEU A 59 8.70 -16.16 20.88
CA LEU A 59 9.99 -16.24 20.17
C LEU A 59 9.88 -15.61 18.78
N LEU A 60 8.78 -15.84 18.09
CA LEU A 60 8.54 -15.28 16.76
C LEU A 60 8.39 -13.74 16.83
N VAL A 61 7.66 -13.21 17.81
CA VAL A 61 7.56 -11.75 18.04
C VAL A 61 8.95 -11.16 18.26
N LYS A 62 9.74 -11.75 19.14
CA LYS A 62 11.10 -11.29 19.41
C LYS A 62 11.98 -11.36 18.16
N TYR A 63 11.95 -12.47 17.43
CA TYR A 63 12.70 -12.63 16.19
C TYR A 63 12.37 -11.55 15.16
N LEU A 64 11.08 -11.29 14.91
CA LEU A 64 10.67 -10.28 13.95
C LEU A 64 11.11 -8.87 14.37
N ALA A 65 11.00 -8.57 15.66
CA ALA A 65 11.45 -7.28 16.21
C ALA A 65 12.97 -7.11 16.09
N ASP A 66 13.73 -8.15 16.42
CA ASP A 66 15.20 -8.11 16.33
C ASP A 66 15.66 -7.98 14.87
N VAL A 67 15.07 -8.75 13.95
CA VAL A 67 15.40 -8.65 12.50
C VAL A 67 15.07 -7.28 11.96
N GLU A 68 13.93 -6.69 12.32
CA GLU A 68 13.56 -5.35 11.90
C GLU A 68 14.54 -4.30 12.43
N MET A 69 14.93 -4.41 13.70
CA MET A 69 15.86 -3.47 14.33
C MET A 69 17.26 -3.53 13.71
N TYR A 70 17.77 -4.75 13.49
CA TYR A 70 19.12 -4.93 12.96
C TYR A 70 19.24 -4.70 11.45
N ASN A 71 18.14 -4.76 10.73
CA ASN A 71 18.11 -4.59 9.27
C ASN A 71 17.22 -3.40 8.83
N ALA A 72 17.05 -2.40 9.69
CA ALA A 72 16.20 -1.25 9.41
C ALA A 72 16.56 -0.53 8.10
N ASP A 73 17.86 -0.46 7.81
CA ASP A 73 18.39 0.19 6.59
C ASP A 73 18.15 -0.65 5.31
N MET A 74 17.89 -1.94 5.45
CA MET A 74 17.69 -2.86 4.33
C MET A 74 16.21 -3.14 4.05
N ILE A 75 15.32 -2.83 4.99
CA ILE A 75 13.89 -3.02 4.84
C ILE A 75 13.32 -1.82 4.08
N ASP A 76 12.79 -2.10 2.89
CA ASP A 76 12.19 -1.07 2.04
C ASP A 76 10.97 -0.44 2.72
N ILE A 77 10.91 0.89 2.71
CA ILE A 77 9.79 1.66 3.24
C ILE A 77 9.03 2.25 2.05
N GLN A 78 7.80 1.78 1.86
CA GLN A 78 6.92 2.27 0.80
C GLN A 78 5.75 3.04 1.41
N HIS A 79 5.37 4.11 0.74
CA HIS A 79 4.15 4.82 1.08
C HIS A 79 2.94 4.11 0.50
N SER A 80 1.86 4.09 1.25
CA SER A 80 0.59 3.50 0.82
C SER A 80 -0.58 4.44 1.05
N THR A 81 -1.68 4.18 0.37
CA THR A 81 -2.95 4.89 0.54
C THR A 81 -4.11 3.94 0.33
N SER A 82 -5.19 4.16 1.05
CA SER A 82 -6.47 3.47 0.85
C SER A 82 -7.44 4.25 -0.05
N LYS A 83 -7.05 5.44 -0.51
CA LYS A 83 -7.88 6.33 -1.32
C LYS A 83 -7.28 6.57 -2.70
N LEU A 84 -8.16 6.64 -3.69
CA LEU A 84 -7.84 7.07 -5.05
C LEU A 84 -7.86 8.59 -5.15
N GLY A 85 -7.02 9.14 -6.02
CA GLY A 85 -7.03 10.56 -6.34
C GLY A 85 -5.70 11.26 -6.11
N TRP A 86 -5.76 12.56 -5.91
CA TRP A 86 -4.58 13.39 -5.71
C TRP A 86 -4.07 13.33 -4.28
N HIS A 87 -2.78 13.05 -4.14
CA HIS A 87 -2.03 13.11 -2.89
C HIS A 87 -0.84 14.06 -3.09
N GLY A 88 -1.04 15.34 -2.76
CA GLY A 88 -0.07 16.38 -3.13
C GLY A 88 0.02 16.53 -4.64
N ASN A 89 1.20 16.28 -5.21
CA ASN A 89 1.46 16.34 -6.65
C ASN A 89 1.35 14.99 -7.36
N VAL A 90 0.99 13.94 -6.62
CA VAL A 90 0.92 12.57 -7.12
C VAL A 90 -0.52 12.15 -7.29
N PHE A 91 -0.87 11.63 -8.45
CA PHE A 91 -2.18 11.05 -8.71
C PHE A 91 -2.11 9.52 -8.65
N VAL A 92 -2.80 8.96 -7.66
CA VAL A 92 -2.93 7.51 -7.52
C VAL A 92 -4.15 7.05 -8.32
N PRO A 93 -4.01 6.16 -9.30
CA PRO A 93 -3.06 5.04 -9.41
C PRO A 93 -1.87 5.23 -10.35
N TYR A 94 -1.66 6.36 -10.97
CA TYR A 94 -0.62 6.49 -12.00
C TYR A 94 0.80 6.51 -11.45
N ASP A 95 0.99 7.00 -10.25
CA ASP A 95 2.30 7.00 -9.62
C ASP A 95 2.53 5.69 -8.85
N LEU A 96 3.49 4.91 -9.32
CA LEU A 96 3.87 3.64 -8.71
C LEU A 96 4.66 3.80 -7.39
N SER A 97 5.00 5.02 -7.01
CA SER A 97 5.68 5.29 -5.73
C SER A 97 4.77 5.10 -4.52
N ILE A 98 3.45 5.15 -4.74
CA ILE A 98 2.44 4.95 -3.71
C ILE A 98 1.66 3.66 -3.99
N VAL A 99 1.65 2.77 -3.02
CA VAL A 99 0.95 1.48 -3.11
C VAL A 99 -0.49 1.63 -2.59
N PHE A 100 -1.45 1.04 -3.28
CA PHE A 100 -2.81 0.96 -2.79
C PHE A 100 -2.95 -0.17 -1.76
N ASP A 101 -3.35 0.15 -0.54
CA ASP A 101 -3.55 -0.77 0.58
C ASP A 101 -5.01 -0.95 0.99
N GLY A 102 -5.95 -0.44 0.19
CA GLY A 102 -7.38 -0.56 0.42
C GLY A 102 -7.95 -1.98 0.24
N GLU A 103 -9.26 -2.11 0.42
CA GLU A 103 -9.95 -3.40 0.29
C GLU A 103 -9.70 -4.09 -1.05
N TYR A 104 -9.59 -5.42 -1.03
CA TYR A 104 -9.26 -6.24 -2.20
C TYR A 104 -10.14 -6.00 -3.42
N ARG A 105 -11.45 -5.80 -3.23
CA ARG A 105 -12.39 -5.53 -4.33
C ARG A 105 -12.08 -4.23 -5.08
N PHE A 106 -11.56 -3.22 -4.37
CA PHE A 106 -11.14 -1.97 -4.98
C PHE A 106 -9.75 -2.07 -5.63
N LYS A 107 -8.93 -3.03 -5.21
CA LYS A 107 -7.62 -3.28 -5.80
C LYS A 107 -7.72 -3.66 -7.27
N THR A 108 -8.70 -4.48 -7.64
CA THR A 108 -8.94 -4.85 -9.04
C THR A 108 -9.37 -3.63 -9.87
N LEU A 109 -10.26 -2.79 -9.32
CA LEU A 109 -10.67 -1.54 -9.97
C LEU A 109 -9.47 -0.61 -10.14
N PHE A 110 -8.67 -0.46 -9.11
CA PHE A 110 -7.45 0.33 -9.11
C PHE A 110 -6.47 -0.10 -10.21
N GLN A 111 -6.26 -1.41 -10.35
CA GLN A 111 -5.37 -1.97 -11.38
C GLN A 111 -5.93 -1.86 -12.80
N SER A 112 -7.24 -1.68 -12.95
CA SER A 112 -7.88 -1.52 -14.26
C SER A 112 -7.82 -0.09 -14.79
N ILE A 113 -7.49 0.89 -13.95
CA ILE A 113 -7.34 2.28 -14.34
C ILE A 113 -6.00 2.45 -15.03
N GLN A 114 -6.04 2.79 -16.31
CA GLN A 114 -4.85 3.02 -17.13
C GLN A 114 -4.84 4.43 -17.66
N GLU A 115 -3.64 4.99 -17.78
CA GLU A 115 -3.46 6.26 -18.44
C GLU A 115 -3.84 6.12 -19.92
N SER A 116 -4.68 7.02 -20.40
CA SER A 116 -5.10 7.06 -21.79
C SER A 116 -5.24 8.49 -22.27
N GLY A 117 -4.74 8.74 -23.48
CA GLY A 117 -4.84 10.04 -24.14
C GLY A 117 -3.52 10.79 -24.17
N ASP A 118 -3.60 11.99 -24.73
CA ASP A 118 -2.46 12.89 -24.90
C ASP A 118 -2.72 14.17 -24.08
N TYR A 119 -1.81 14.44 -23.14
CA TYR A 119 -1.90 15.61 -22.29
C TYR A 119 -1.98 16.93 -23.07
N PHE A 120 -1.19 17.08 -24.14
CA PHE A 120 -1.19 18.30 -24.94
C PHE A 120 -2.49 18.51 -25.71
N LYS A 121 -3.10 17.43 -26.22
CA LYS A 121 -4.42 17.48 -26.85
C LYS A 121 -5.49 17.90 -25.84
N TRP A 122 -5.43 17.34 -24.64
CA TRP A 122 -6.35 17.72 -23.57
C TRP A 122 -6.21 19.19 -23.17
N VAL A 123 -4.98 19.68 -22.98
CA VAL A 123 -4.72 21.10 -22.65
C VAL A 123 -5.23 22.01 -23.76
N THR A 124 -5.03 21.65 -25.04
CA THR A 124 -5.53 22.41 -26.19
C THR A 124 -7.05 22.48 -26.18
N LEU A 125 -7.73 21.35 -25.96
CA LEU A 125 -9.18 21.29 -25.85
C LEU A 125 -9.70 22.13 -24.67
N ALA A 126 -9.07 22.03 -23.51
CA ALA A 126 -9.44 22.82 -22.32
C ALA A 126 -9.31 24.33 -22.57
N LYS A 127 -8.24 24.76 -23.26
CA LYS A 127 -8.06 26.16 -23.67
C LYS A 127 -9.13 26.62 -24.65
N GLN A 128 -9.51 25.80 -25.63
CA GLN A 128 -10.60 26.10 -26.58
C GLN A 128 -11.94 26.27 -25.87
N LEU A 129 -12.25 25.36 -24.94
CA LEU A 129 -13.47 25.43 -24.11
C LEU A 129 -13.49 26.68 -23.24
N ARG A 130 -12.36 27.07 -22.66
CA ARG A 130 -12.23 28.29 -21.85
C ARG A 130 -12.39 29.57 -22.68
N SER A 131 -11.92 29.58 -23.92
CA SER A 131 -12.11 30.74 -24.84
C SER A 131 -13.54 30.85 -25.33
N CYS A 132 -14.37 29.83 -25.20
CA CYS A 132 -15.79 29.84 -25.51
C CYS A 132 -16.58 30.48 -24.36
N GLY A 133 -16.78 31.78 -24.38
CA GLY A 133 -17.37 32.58 -23.30
C GLY A 133 -18.78 32.20 -22.84
N ARG A 134 -19.44 31.24 -23.50
CA ARG A 134 -20.73 30.66 -23.08
C ARG A 134 -20.60 29.59 -21.99
N LEU A 135 -19.42 28.99 -21.79
CA LEU A 135 -19.21 27.88 -20.86
C LEU A 135 -18.51 28.32 -19.57
N GLU A 136 -17.80 29.44 -19.57
CA GLU A 136 -17.10 29.95 -18.39
C GLU A 136 -17.97 30.12 -17.14
N PRO A 137 -19.19 30.71 -17.21
CA PRO A 137 -20.03 30.86 -16.03
C PRO A 137 -20.54 29.52 -15.47
N ARG A 138 -20.59 28.47 -16.27
CA ARG A 138 -21.04 27.13 -15.86
C ARG A 138 -19.92 26.26 -15.30
N ILE A 139 -18.68 26.51 -15.69
CA ILE A 139 -17.49 25.80 -15.24
C ILE A 139 -16.99 26.41 -13.92
N ALA A 140 -17.22 27.67 -13.65
CA ALA A 140 -16.86 28.37 -12.42
C ALA A 140 -17.77 28.04 -11.22
N LEU A 141 -18.85 27.33 -11.42
CA LEU A 141 -19.73 26.81 -10.37
C LEU A 141 -19.32 25.39 -9.96
#